data_ad4c08ad930ecd06fe2d4c387a0d6436
#
_entry.id   ad4c08ad930ecd06fe2d4c387a0d6436
#
_cell.length_a   1.000
_cell.length_b   1.000
_cell.length_c   1.000
_cell.angle_alpha   90.00
_cell.angle_beta   90.00
_cell.angle_gamma   90.00
#
_symmetry.space_group_name_H-M   'P 1'
#
loop_
_entity.id
_entity.type
_entity.pdbx_description
1 polymer ?
#
loop_
_entity_poly.entity_id
_entity_poly.type
_entity_poly.pdbx_seq_one_letter_code
_entity_poly.pdbx_strand_id
1 'polypeptide(L)'
;MNFASIVCIFQQKIVTLHHICILGNMTNKELYYEFCLNNSELPLFMTNWWMDAVCAGKQWDVLLSFHEDGSIQAALPYLLCKRLWMRYIVMPQQTQIGGIWISKDVANNPEKVSIICQQFAEQLAALKLHYYYQQYPIHSTAVETMRALGFKTKERITYRIEDLSDLDKVIGAFSKNKKRQLQRALSLHVETNMNVEDFYRFHKRCLQKQDKQISYTREFLLVLERKARRLNTCQILSICNADNEVLAAAFLVWDKHSMYYLIPCYDPQHKDSGASALLVLEAIKLARQQNVAFDFEGSMIKGVANHYKQFGSTRALYYGVEKYYKWYFWFANAINWLKKRKM
;
A
#
# COMPACT_ATOMS: atom_id res chain seq x y z
N MET A 1 -18.70 -10.72 -48.06
CA MET A 1 -18.85 -10.72 -46.57
C MET A 1 -20.10 -11.54 -46.26
N ASN A 2 -19.99 -12.55 -45.43
CA ASN A 2 -21.06 -13.49 -45.12
C ASN A 2 -22.03 -12.82 -44.10
N PHE A 3 -23.36 -13.07 -44.28
CA PHE A 3 -24.41 -12.44 -43.46
C PHE A 3 -24.18 -12.60 -41.95
N ALA A 4 -23.60 -13.73 -41.52
CA ALA A 4 -23.16 -13.96 -40.13
C ALA A 4 -22.11 -12.98 -39.63
N SER A 5 -21.15 -12.54 -40.47
CA SER A 5 -20.14 -11.56 -40.13
C SER A 5 -20.71 -10.14 -39.96
N ILE A 6 -21.75 -9.82 -40.74
CA ILE A 6 -22.44 -8.52 -40.66
C ILE A 6 -23.26 -8.46 -39.36
N VAL A 7 -23.96 -9.52 -39.00
CA VAL A 7 -24.75 -9.61 -37.77
C VAL A 7 -23.86 -9.57 -36.53
N CYS A 8 -22.69 -10.22 -36.56
CA CYS A 8 -21.70 -10.18 -35.46
C CYS A 8 -21.14 -8.78 -35.25
N ILE A 9 -20.80 -8.03 -36.33
CA ILE A 9 -20.32 -6.64 -36.27
C ILE A 9 -21.44 -5.70 -35.77
N PHE A 10 -22.69 -5.93 -36.16
CA PHE A 10 -23.82 -5.14 -35.66
C PHE A 10 -24.09 -5.41 -34.16
N GLN A 11 -24.06 -6.67 -33.74
CA GLN A 11 -24.20 -7.02 -32.33
C GLN A 11 -23.04 -6.43 -31.47
N GLN A 12 -21.80 -6.51 -31.94
CA GLN A 12 -20.67 -5.86 -31.26
C GLN A 12 -20.83 -4.33 -31.18
N LYS A 13 -21.28 -3.68 -32.24
CA LYS A 13 -21.54 -2.22 -32.22
C LYS A 13 -22.71 -1.84 -31.32
N ILE A 14 -23.77 -2.62 -31.24
CA ILE A 14 -24.91 -2.38 -30.35
C ILE A 14 -24.49 -2.56 -28.89
N VAL A 15 -23.70 -3.60 -28.56
CA VAL A 15 -23.15 -3.82 -27.22
C VAL A 15 -22.19 -2.68 -26.84
N THR A 16 -21.36 -2.21 -27.77
CA THR A 16 -20.45 -1.08 -27.56
C THR A 16 -21.22 0.23 -27.34
N LEU A 17 -22.26 0.51 -28.14
CA LEU A 17 -23.12 1.70 -27.97
C LEU A 17 -23.93 1.65 -26.68
N HIS A 18 -24.44 0.48 -26.29
CA HIS A 18 -25.16 0.32 -25.01
C HIS A 18 -24.21 0.50 -23.82
N HIS A 19 -22.99 -0.04 -23.92
CA HIS A 19 -21.91 0.18 -22.94
C HIS A 19 -21.51 1.66 -22.83
N ILE A 20 -21.35 2.36 -23.96
CA ILE A 20 -21.06 3.80 -24.01
C ILE A 20 -22.19 4.63 -23.40
N CYS A 21 -23.46 4.28 -23.64
CA CYS A 21 -24.61 4.96 -23.03
C CYS A 21 -24.70 4.74 -21.51
N ILE A 22 -24.33 3.55 -21.01
CA ILE A 22 -24.27 3.25 -19.58
C ILE A 22 -23.08 3.99 -18.95
N LEU A 23 -21.91 3.98 -19.60
CA LEU A 23 -20.70 4.68 -19.14
C LEU A 23 -20.87 6.22 -19.08
N GLY A 24 -21.74 6.80 -19.95
CA GLY A 24 -22.01 8.25 -19.98
C GLY A 24 -22.67 8.80 -18.71
N ASN A 25 -23.26 7.94 -17.87
CA ASN A 25 -23.89 8.34 -16.61
C ASN A 25 -23.10 7.94 -15.35
N MET A 26 -22.03 7.16 -15.47
CA MET A 26 -21.23 6.70 -14.33
C MET A 26 -20.18 7.75 -13.93
N THR A 27 -19.99 7.88 -12.64
CA THR A 27 -18.89 8.67 -12.08
C THR A 27 -17.54 7.94 -12.28
N ASN A 28 -16.42 8.66 -12.27
CA ASN A 28 -15.09 8.05 -12.31
C ASN A 28 -14.90 6.98 -11.24
N LYS A 29 -15.50 7.18 -10.07
CA LYS A 29 -15.41 6.24 -8.97
C LYS A 29 -16.16 4.93 -9.27
N GLU A 30 -17.34 4.99 -9.85
CA GLU A 30 -18.11 3.81 -10.27
C GLU A 30 -17.37 3.02 -11.36
N LEU A 31 -16.85 3.71 -12.37
CA LEU A 31 -16.00 3.09 -13.40
C LEU A 31 -14.76 2.42 -12.80
N TYR A 32 -14.17 3.04 -11.79
CA TYR A 32 -13.01 2.47 -11.10
C TYR A 32 -13.36 1.23 -10.27
N TYR A 33 -14.56 1.15 -9.70
CA TYR A 33 -15.02 -0.06 -9.02
C TYR A 33 -15.10 -1.24 -9.98
N GLU A 34 -15.71 -1.05 -11.15
CA GLU A 34 -15.76 -2.09 -12.18
C GLU A 34 -14.37 -2.47 -12.70
N PHE A 35 -13.51 -1.47 -12.90
CA PHE A 35 -12.12 -1.70 -13.29
C PHE A 35 -11.36 -2.55 -12.29
N CYS A 36 -11.51 -2.28 -11.00
CA CYS A 36 -10.85 -3.06 -9.94
C CYS A 36 -11.31 -4.51 -9.89
N LEU A 37 -12.57 -4.81 -10.22
CA LEU A 37 -13.08 -6.19 -10.26
C LEU A 37 -12.41 -7.03 -11.35
N ASN A 38 -12.05 -6.40 -12.46
CA ASN A 38 -11.51 -7.06 -13.64
C ASN A 38 -9.98 -6.91 -13.78
N ASN A 39 -9.33 -6.14 -12.91
CA ASN A 39 -7.90 -5.87 -13.01
C ASN A 39 -7.15 -6.28 -11.73
N SER A 40 -6.67 -7.51 -11.74
CA SER A 40 -5.85 -8.05 -10.65
C SER A 40 -4.41 -7.52 -10.63
N GLU A 41 -3.99 -6.68 -11.61
CA GLU A 41 -2.66 -6.07 -11.69
C GLU A 41 -2.52 -4.82 -10.83
N LEU A 42 -3.62 -4.29 -10.30
CA LEU A 42 -3.58 -3.14 -9.40
C LEU A 42 -2.84 -3.49 -8.11
N PRO A 43 -1.90 -2.64 -7.66
CA PRO A 43 -1.32 -2.78 -6.33
C PRO A 43 -2.41 -2.72 -5.26
N LEU A 44 -2.25 -3.52 -4.19
CA LEU A 44 -3.18 -3.62 -3.07
C LEU A 44 -3.72 -2.25 -2.61
N PHE A 45 -2.79 -1.34 -2.34
CA PHE A 45 -3.08 -0.03 -1.77
C PHE A 45 -3.85 0.92 -2.70
N MET A 46 -3.99 0.56 -3.97
CA MET A 46 -4.71 1.35 -4.97
C MET A 46 -6.09 0.75 -5.28
N THR A 47 -6.41 -0.45 -4.82
CA THR A 47 -7.71 -1.08 -5.05
C THR A 47 -8.86 -0.31 -4.37
N ASN A 48 -10.05 -0.39 -4.96
CA ASN A 48 -11.26 0.24 -4.42
C ASN A 48 -11.57 -0.22 -2.99
N TRP A 49 -11.46 -1.53 -2.72
CA TRP A 49 -11.76 -2.08 -1.40
C TRP A 49 -10.78 -1.60 -0.33
N TRP A 50 -9.49 -1.42 -0.70
CA TRP A 50 -8.49 -0.85 0.20
C TRP A 50 -8.84 0.60 0.53
N MET A 51 -9.07 1.42 -0.50
CA MET A 51 -9.46 2.83 -0.33
C MET A 51 -10.73 2.97 0.52
N ASP A 52 -11.73 2.12 0.32
CA ASP A 52 -12.92 2.08 1.17
C ASP A 52 -12.61 1.74 2.62
N ALA A 53 -11.68 0.81 2.86
CA ALA A 53 -11.32 0.41 4.22
C ALA A 53 -10.57 1.52 4.96
N VAL A 54 -9.52 2.06 4.33
CA VAL A 54 -8.61 3.02 4.99
C VAL A 54 -9.14 4.46 4.99
N CYS A 55 -10.10 4.77 4.11
CA CYS A 55 -10.77 6.07 4.04
C CYS A 55 -12.17 6.06 4.67
N ALA A 56 -12.54 5.04 5.45
CA ALA A 56 -13.86 4.94 6.07
C ALA A 56 -14.28 6.25 6.74
N GLY A 57 -15.46 6.78 6.38
CA GLY A 57 -15.97 8.08 6.85
C GLY A 57 -15.29 9.32 6.24
N LYS A 58 -14.36 9.15 5.29
CA LYS A 58 -13.71 10.25 4.59
C LYS A 58 -13.97 10.16 3.09
N GLN A 59 -13.85 11.28 2.39
CA GLN A 59 -14.07 11.35 0.96
C GLN A 59 -12.82 10.90 0.20
N TRP A 60 -12.88 9.74 -0.48
CA TRP A 60 -11.90 9.36 -1.48
C TRP A 60 -12.54 9.33 -2.88
N ASP A 61 -11.74 9.54 -3.90
CA ASP A 61 -12.17 9.56 -5.29
C ASP A 61 -11.00 9.13 -6.18
N VAL A 62 -11.19 9.12 -7.50
CA VAL A 62 -10.18 8.73 -8.48
C VAL A 62 -10.19 9.64 -9.70
N LEU A 63 -9.00 9.99 -10.19
CA LEU A 63 -8.83 10.55 -11.52
C LEU A 63 -8.50 9.42 -12.47
N LEU A 64 -9.07 9.47 -13.68
CA LEU A 64 -8.93 8.45 -14.71
C LEU A 64 -8.40 9.05 -16.01
N SER A 65 -7.64 8.24 -16.75
CA SER A 65 -7.28 8.47 -18.14
C SER A 65 -7.66 7.22 -18.94
N PHE A 66 -8.15 7.43 -20.17
CA PHE A 66 -8.75 6.38 -20.99
C PHE A 66 -7.98 6.20 -22.29
N HIS A 67 -7.94 4.97 -22.80
CA HIS A 67 -7.61 4.67 -24.19
C HIS A 67 -8.68 5.20 -25.15
N GLU A 68 -8.38 5.18 -26.42
CA GLU A 68 -9.34 5.57 -27.49
C GLU A 68 -10.59 4.67 -27.54
N ASP A 69 -10.46 3.41 -27.08
CA ASP A 69 -11.57 2.46 -26.99
C ASP A 69 -12.44 2.63 -25.74
N GLY A 70 -12.09 3.60 -24.87
CA GLY A 70 -12.79 3.88 -23.63
C GLY A 70 -12.35 3.03 -22.43
N SER A 71 -11.39 2.12 -22.57
CA SER A 71 -10.83 1.37 -21.45
C SER A 71 -9.87 2.25 -20.62
N ILE A 72 -9.74 1.95 -19.31
CA ILE A 72 -8.88 2.72 -18.40
C ILE A 72 -7.42 2.36 -18.65
N GLN A 73 -6.60 3.34 -19.07
CA GLN A 73 -5.16 3.20 -19.26
C GLN A 73 -4.34 3.69 -18.05
N ALA A 74 -4.91 4.58 -17.23
CA ALA A 74 -4.25 5.03 -16.01
C ALA A 74 -5.27 5.51 -14.97
N ALA A 75 -4.91 5.38 -13.69
CA ALA A 75 -5.75 5.76 -12.56
C ALA A 75 -4.92 6.40 -11.44
N LEU A 76 -5.51 7.38 -10.76
CA LEU A 76 -4.94 8.03 -9.58
C LEU A 76 -6.01 8.09 -8.49
N PRO A 77 -6.16 7.03 -7.65
CA PRO A 77 -7.03 7.09 -6.50
C PRO A 77 -6.43 7.99 -5.42
N TYR A 78 -7.27 8.79 -4.75
CA TYR A 78 -6.79 9.75 -3.77
C TYR A 78 -7.77 9.97 -2.63
N LEU A 79 -7.23 10.27 -1.44
CA LEU A 79 -7.98 10.75 -0.27
C LEU A 79 -8.02 12.27 -0.28
N LEU A 80 -9.22 12.86 -0.47
CA LEU A 80 -9.42 14.29 -0.37
C LEU A 80 -9.71 14.68 1.08
N CYS A 81 -8.78 15.40 1.68
CA CYS A 81 -8.92 15.97 3.00
C CYS A 81 -9.37 17.45 2.94
N LYS A 82 -10.24 17.83 3.88
CA LYS A 82 -10.67 19.22 4.07
C LYS A 82 -10.40 19.63 5.52
N ARG A 83 -9.83 20.82 5.70
CA ARG A 83 -9.67 21.44 7.02
C ARG A 83 -9.95 22.93 6.88
N LEU A 84 -11.04 23.40 7.49
CA LEU A 84 -11.55 24.73 7.23
C LEU A 84 -11.82 24.89 5.73
N TRP A 85 -11.26 25.93 5.10
CA TRP A 85 -11.32 26.20 3.66
C TRP A 85 -10.22 25.52 2.83
N MET A 86 -9.28 24.80 3.47
CA MET A 86 -8.17 24.13 2.79
C MET A 86 -8.58 22.73 2.29
N ARG A 87 -8.25 22.46 1.03
CA ARG A 87 -8.40 21.14 0.37
C ARG A 87 -7.02 20.59 0.06
N TYR A 88 -6.77 19.33 0.40
CA TYR A 88 -5.47 18.72 0.17
C TYR A 88 -5.59 17.20 0.01
N ILE A 89 -4.66 16.64 -0.75
CA ILE A 89 -4.51 15.20 -0.93
C ILE A 89 -3.27 14.75 -0.17
N VAL A 90 -3.42 13.68 0.62
CA VAL A 90 -2.34 13.02 1.36
C VAL A 90 -2.57 11.51 1.34
N MET A 91 -1.54 10.74 1.72
CA MET A 91 -1.67 9.30 1.84
C MET A 91 -2.73 8.94 2.88
N PRO A 92 -3.59 7.96 2.58
CA PRO A 92 -4.42 7.33 3.60
C PRO A 92 -3.57 6.66 4.68
N GLN A 93 -4.17 6.44 5.84
CA GLN A 93 -3.50 5.73 6.92
C GLN A 93 -3.19 4.29 6.51
N GLN A 94 -2.06 3.74 7.00
CA GLN A 94 -1.59 2.37 6.68
C GLN A 94 -1.50 2.10 5.16
N THR A 95 -1.21 3.10 4.36
CA THR A 95 -1.11 2.99 2.90
C THR A 95 0.27 3.43 2.45
N GLN A 96 1.09 2.47 1.99
CA GLN A 96 2.46 2.75 1.57
C GLN A 96 2.53 3.38 0.19
N ILE A 97 1.74 2.86 -0.74
CA ILE A 97 1.79 3.20 -2.17
C ILE A 97 0.46 3.81 -2.62
N GLY A 98 0.52 4.80 -3.47
CA GLY A 98 -0.57 5.45 -4.18
C GLY A 98 -0.04 6.04 -5.48
N GLY A 99 -0.47 7.25 -5.86
CA GLY A 99 -0.01 7.93 -7.05
C GLY A 99 -0.65 7.41 -8.34
N ILE A 100 0.05 7.54 -9.45
CA ILE A 100 -0.45 7.16 -10.76
C ILE A 100 -0.11 5.71 -11.05
N TRP A 101 -1.14 4.87 -11.22
CA TRP A 101 -1.04 3.59 -11.88
C TRP A 101 -1.18 3.79 -13.39
N ILE A 102 -0.33 3.13 -14.17
CA ILE A 102 -0.35 3.14 -15.64
C ILE A 102 -0.36 1.69 -16.11
N SER A 103 -1.19 1.36 -17.08
CA SER A 103 -1.28 0.03 -17.68
C SER A 103 0.05 -0.37 -18.34
N LYS A 104 0.35 -1.67 -18.35
CA LYS A 104 1.65 -2.20 -18.81
C LYS A 104 1.93 -1.90 -20.28
N ASP A 105 0.90 -1.88 -21.12
CA ASP A 105 0.99 -1.58 -22.56
C ASP A 105 1.36 -0.11 -22.84
N VAL A 106 1.06 0.79 -21.90
CA VAL A 106 1.40 2.22 -22.00
C VAL A 106 2.67 2.58 -21.24
N ALA A 107 2.95 1.90 -20.13
CA ALA A 107 4.04 2.26 -19.21
C ALA A 107 5.45 2.28 -19.85
N ASN A 108 5.63 1.53 -20.93
CA ASN A 108 6.90 1.48 -21.69
C ASN A 108 7.00 2.52 -22.81
N ASN A 109 5.97 3.37 -22.99
CA ASN A 109 5.98 4.44 -23.99
C ASN A 109 6.10 5.81 -23.29
N PRO A 110 7.29 6.46 -23.31
CA PRO A 110 7.53 7.71 -22.59
C PRO A 110 6.61 8.87 -23.05
N GLU A 111 6.24 8.92 -24.33
CA GLU A 111 5.34 9.98 -24.87
C GLU A 111 3.94 9.82 -24.29
N LYS A 112 3.38 8.61 -24.32
CA LYS A 112 2.06 8.33 -23.73
C LYS A 112 2.07 8.59 -22.23
N VAL A 113 3.11 8.15 -21.51
CA VAL A 113 3.28 8.46 -20.08
C VAL A 113 3.30 9.95 -19.82
N SER A 114 3.98 10.73 -20.68
CA SER A 114 4.04 12.20 -20.57
C SER A 114 2.66 12.84 -20.73
N ILE A 115 1.89 12.42 -21.72
CA ILE A 115 0.53 12.90 -21.96
C ILE A 115 -0.37 12.60 -20.77
N ILE A 116 -0.34 11.37 -20.25
CA ILE A 116 -1.13 10.93 -19.09
C ILE A 116 -0.77 11.77 -17.85
N CYS A 117 0.51 11.95 -17.57
CA CYS A 117 0.96 12.74 -16.42
C CYS A 117 0.52 14.21 -16.54
N GLN A 118 0.56 14.78 -17.74
CA GLN A 118 0.06 16.14 -17.99
C GLN A 118 -1.45 16.21 -17.72
N GLN A 119 -2.25 15.28 -18.25
CA GLN A 119 -3.69 15.19 -17.98
C GLN A 119 -3.99 15.13 -16.48
N PHE A 120 -3.27 14.29 -15.72
CA PHE A 120 -3.45 14.22 -14.27
C PHE A 120 -3.00 15.50 -13.55
N ALA A 121 -1.93 16.16 -14.00
CA ALA A 121 -1.50 17.42 -13.42
C ALA A 121 -2.56 18.53 -13.60
N GLU A 122 -3.21 18.57 -14.76
CA GLU A 122 -4.33 19.49 -15.07
C GLU A 122 -5.58 19.15 -14.24
N GLN A 123 -5.97 17.88 -14.17
CA GLN A 123 -7.08 17.43 -13.35
C GLN A 123 -6.85 17.74 -11.85
N LEU A 124 -5.64 17.51 -11.33
CA LEU A 124 -5.27 17.87 -9.96
C LEU A 124 -5.35 19.37 -9.72
N ALA A 125 -4.96 20.21 -10.69
CA ALA A 125 -5.09 21.67 -10.60
C ALA A 125 -6.56 22.11 -10.59
N ALA A 126 -7.43 21.45 -11.38
CA ALA A 126 -8.88 21.71 -11.41
C ALA A 126 -9.58 21.38 -10.07
N LEU A 127 -9.02 20.49 -9.23
CA LEU A 127 -9.53 20.22 -7.88
C LEU A 127 -9.34 21.40 -6.91
N LYS A 128 -8.64 22.49 -7.30
CA LYS A 128 -8.35 23.67 -6.48
C LYS A 128 -7.71 23.30 -5.13
N LEU A 129 -6.70 22.44 -5.19
CA LEU A 129 -5.96 21.99 -4.01
C LEU A 129 -5.06 23.09 -3.46
N HIS A 130 -4.74 22.96 -2.17
CA HIS A 130 -3.68 23.74 -1.50
C HIS A 130 -2.38 22.94 -1.48
N TYR A 131 -2.50 21.61 -1.39
CA TYR A 131 -1.37 20.68 -1.31
C TYR A 131 -1.74 19.31 -1.87
N TYR A 132 -0.78 18.67 -2.53
CA TYR A 132 -0.83 17.29 -3.00
C TYR A 132 0.40 16.55 -2.50
N TYR A 133 0.19 15.34 -1.98
CA TYR A 133 1.25 14.39 -1.64
C TYR A 133 0.74 12.97 -1.79
N GLN A 134 1.44 12.18 -2.62
CA GLN A 134 1.29 10.72 -2.66
C GLN A 134 2.64 10.03 -2.86
N GLN A 135 2.73 8.77 -2.45
CA GLN A 135 3.90 7.93 -2.63
C GLN A 135 3.66 7.02 -3.84
N TYR A 136 4.51 7.13 -4.84
CA TYR A 136 4.36 6.43 -6.11
C TYR A 136 4.98 5.03 -6.02
N PRO A 137 4.51 4.05 -6.82
CA PRO A 137 5.04 2.69 -6.83
C PRO A 137 6.54 2.63 -7.10
N ILE A 138 7.18 1.57 -6.65
CA ILE A 138 8.55 1.23 -7.04
C ILE A 138 8.60 1.13 -8.57
N HIS A 139 9.62 1.71 -9.19
CA HIS A 139 9.80 1.77 -10.64
C HIS A 139 8.68 2.50 -11.42
N SER A 140 7.93 3.41 -10.76
CA SER A 140 6.92 4.20 -11.44
C SER A 140 7.53 5.08 -12.53
N THR A 141 7.10 4.91 -13.77
CA THR A 141 7.53 5.72 -14.93
C THR A 141 7.01 7.14 -14.87
N ALA A 142 5.99 7.42 -14.06
CA ALA A 142 5.39 8.76 -13.92
C ALA A 142 6.24 9.74 -13.10
N VAL A 143 7.17 9.28 -12.26
CA VAL A 143 7.89 10.14 -11.29
C VAL A 143 8.68 11.24 -11.97
N GLU A 144 9.47 10.91 -12.98
CA GLU A 144 10.32 11.88 -13.69
C GLU A 144 9.47 12.90 -14.46
N THR A 145 8.39 12.45 -15.09
CA THR A 145 7.46 13.34 -15.79
C THR A 145 6.76 14.28 -14.83
N MET A 146 6.29 13.80 -13.68
CA MET A 146 5.67 14.65 -12.66
C MET A 146 6.69 15.68 -12.11
N ARG A 147 7.97 15.30 -12.01
CA ARG A 147 9.05 16.24 -11.64
C ARG A 147 9.21 17.34 -12.68
N ALA A 148 9.22 16.99 -13.97
CA ALA A 148 9.28 17.95 -15.06
C ALA A 148 8.06 18.90 -15.08
N LEU A 149 6.88 18.43 -14.63
CA LEU A 149 5.65 19.23 -14.46
C LEU A 149 5.63 20.06 -13.17
N GLY A 150 6.78 20.19 -12.49
CA GLY A 150 6.96 21.05 -11.32
C GLY A 150 6.48 20.46 -9.99
N PHE A 151 6.34 19.11 -9.90
CA PHE A 151 6.16 18.44 -8.62
C PHE A 151 7.52 18.17 -8.00
N LYS A 152 7.64 18.36 -6.69
CA LYS A 152 8.83 17.96 -5.93
C LYS A 152 8.78 16.48 -5.61
N THR A 153 9.95 15.84 -5.63
CA THR A 153 10.08 14.42 -5.30
C THR A 153 10.96 14.23 -4.07
N LYS A 154 10.61 13.26 -3.23
CA LYS A 154 11.38 12.85 -2.05
C LYS A 154 11.63 11.36 -2.10
N GLU A 155 12.87 10.94 -2.00
CA GLU A 155 13.22 9.53 -1.90
C GLU A 155 12.58 8.89 -0.66
N ARG A 156 12.08 7.68 -0.86
CA ARG A 156 11.58 6.76 0.15
C ARG A 156 12.26 5.42 -0.06
N ILE A 157 12.34 4.63 0.99
CA ILE A 157 13.02 3.35 0.96
C ILE A 157 12.11 2.30 1.54
N THR A 158 11.97 1.19 0.82
CA THR A 158 11.49 -0.06 1.39
C THR A 158 12.57 -1.14 1.32
N TYR A 159 12.36 -2.24 2.02
CA TYR A 159 13.23 -3.41 2.04
C TYR A 159 12.42 -4.61 1.59
N ARG A 160 12.93 -5.36 0.62
CA ARG A 160 12.19 -6.45 -0.02
C ARG A 160 13.05 -7.70 -0.16
N ILE A 161 12.39 -8.84 -0.16
CA ILE A 161 12.94 -10.12 -0.60
C ILE A 161 12.09 -10.54 -1.80
N GLU A 162 12.66 -10.40 -2.99
CA GLU A 162 11.92 -10.60 -4.25
C GLU A 162 11.73 -12.08 -4.58
N ASP A 163 12.78 -12.89 -4.40
CA ASP A 163 12.76 -14.31 -4.71
C ASP A 163 12.71 -15.14 -3.43
N LEU A 164 11.60 -15.84 -3.23
CA LEU A 164 11.34 -16.74 -2.12
C LEU A 164 11.27 -18.22 -2.55
N SER A 165 11.67 -18.55 -3.78
CA SER A 165 11.62 -19.91 -4.32
C SER A 165 12.49 -20.88 -3.52
N ASP A 166 13.67 -20.43 -3.09
CA ASP A 166 14.64 -21.18 -2.27
C ASP A 166 14.71 -20.57 -0.85
N LEU A 167 13.97 -21.17 0.09
CA LEU A 167 13.93 -20.71 1.47
C LEU A 167 15.27 -20.88 2.19
N ASP A 168 16.04 -21.89 1.89
CA ASP A 168 17.35 -22.13 2.52
C ASP A 168 18.35 -21.04 2.11
N LYS A 169 18.32 -20.62 0.85
CA LYS A 169 19.09 -19.48 0.35
C LYS A 169 18.66 -18.18 1.07
N VAL A 170 17.36 -17.95 1.22
CA VAL A 170 16.83 -16.77 1.94
C VAL A 170 17.31 -16.77 3.39
N ILE A 171 17.16 -17.88 4.13
CA ILE A 171 17.64 -18.01 5.51
C ILE A 171 19.18 -17.93 5.56
N GLY A 172 19.85 -18.47 4.56
CA GLY A 172 21.30 -18.37 4.38
C GLY A 172 21.79 -16.93 4.38
N ALA A 173 21.02 -16.02 3.77
CA ALA A 173 21.33 -14.58 3.69
C ALA A 173 21.06 -13.80 5.00
N PHE A 174 20.41 -14.42 5.99
CA PHE A 174 20.21 -13.78 7.29
C PHE A 174 21.54 -13.53 8.01
N SER A 175 21.65 -12.41 8.68
CA SER A 175 22.84 -12.09 9.49
C SER A 175 23.07 -13.13 10.58
N LYS A 176 24.33 -13.27 11.03
CA LYS A 176 24.68 -14.14 12.18
C LYS A 176 23.83 -13.84 13.43
N ASN A 177 23.49 -12.56 13.62
CA ASN A 177 22.65 -12.15 14.73
C ASN A 177 21.21 -12.69 14.61
N LYS A 178 20.62 -12.62 13.41
CA LYS A 178 19.25 -13.15 13.17
C LYS A 178 19.22 -14.67 13.32
N LYS A 179 20.22 -15.37 12.81
CA LYS A 179 20.36 -16.82 13.00
C LYS A 179 20.42 -17.19 14.48
N ARG A 180 21.20 -16.45 15.30
CA ARG A 180 21.24 -16.65 16.76
C ARG A 180 19.90 -16.35 17.44
N GLN A 181 19.17 -15.34 16.98
CA GLN A 181 17.82 -15.04 17.50
C GLN A 181 16.86 -16.20 17.22
N LEU A 182 16.89 -16.78 16.02
CA LEU A 182 16.09 -17.95 15.67
C LEU A 182 16.44 -19.18 16.54
N GLN A 183 17.73 -19.38 16.88
CA GLN A 183 18.11 -20.45 17.80
C GLN A 183 17.50 -20.27 19.21
N ARG A 184 17.39 -19.03 19.70
CA ARG A 184 16.71 -18.74 20.98
C ARG A 184 15.20 -18.97 20.91
N ALA A 185 14.62 -18.88 19.72
CA ALA A 185 13.18 -19.01 19.49
C ALA A 185 12.73 -20.48 19.30
N LEU A 186 13.60 -21.49 19.48
CA LEU A 186 13.26 -22.89 19.24
C LEU A 186 12.14 -23.44 20.14
N SER A 187 11.95 -22.85 21.32
CA SER A 187 10.86 -23.20 22.24
C SER A 187 9.58 -22.41 21.99
N LEU A 188 9.59 -21.49 21.03
CA LEU A 188 8.43 -20.69 20.67
C LEU A 188 7.67 -21.35 19.53
N HIS A 189 6.37 -21.09 19.45
CA HIS A 189 5.53 -21.59 18.38
C HIS A 189 4.73 -20.47 17.71
N VAL A 190 4.31 -20.71 16.46
CA VAL A 190 3.49 -19.78 15.69
C VAL A 190 2.02 -20.16 15.83
N GLU A 191 1.18 -19.12 15.99
CA GLU A 191 -0.27 -19.21 15.99
C GLU A 191 -0.84 -18.32 14.86
N THR A 192 -1.88 -18.83 14.20
CA THR A 192 -2.55 -18.15 13.08
C THR A 192 -4.00 -17.79 13.38
N ASN A 193 -4.48 -18.14 14.58
CA ASN A 193 -5.87 -18.01 15.00
C ASN A 193 -6.17 -16.74 15.81
N MET A 194 -5.17 -15.88 16.02
CA MET A 194 -5.36 -14.61 16.74
C MET A 194 -6.40 -13.76 16.02
N ASN A 195 -7.47 -13.37 16.72
CA ASN A 195 -8.46 -12.45 16.17
C ASN A 195 -7.95 -11.00 16.20
N VAL A 196 -8.57 -10.16 15.39
CA VAL A 196 -8.15 -8.76 15.19
C VAL A 196 -8.30 -7.89 16.45
N GLU A 197 -9.25 -8.21 17.34
CA GLU A 197 -9.45 -7.52 18.62
C GLU A 197 -8.30 -7.78 19.59
N ASP A 198 -7.89 -9.04 19.70
CA ASP A 198 -6.75 -9.45 20.53
C ASP A 198 -5.45 -8.87 19.98
N PHE A 199 -5.29 -8.85 18.65
CA PHE A 199 -4.17 -8.20 18.00
C PHE A 199 -4.12 -6.71 18.33
N TYR A 200 -5.26 -5.98 18.21
CA TYR A 200 -5.32 -4.55 18.55
C TYR A 200 -4.93 -4.30 20.01
N ARG A 201 -5.47 -5.10 20.95
CA ARG A 201 -5.15 -5.00 22.38
C ARG A 201 -3.67 -5.27 22.66
N PHE A 202 -3.12 -6.31 22.02
CA PHE A 202 -1.70 -6.65 22.14
C PHE A 202 -0.81 -5.51 21.60
N HIS A 203 -1.08 -5.02 20.38
CA HIS A 203 -0.31 -3.93 19.79
C HIS A 203 -0.36 -2.65 20.64
N LYS A 204 -1.54 -2.27 21.11
CA LYS A 204 -1.72 -1.09 21.98
C LYS A 204 -0.89 -1.22 23.26
N ARG A 205 -0.92 -2.39 23.92
CA ARG A 205 -0.12 -2.68 25.12
C ARG A 205 1.39 -2.61 24.84
N CYS A 206 1.85 -3.20 23.73
CA CYS A 206 3.26 -3.16 23.32
C CYS A 206 3.77 -1.72 23.08
N LEU A 207 2.95 -0.86 22.47
CA LEU A 207 3.29 0.54 22.27
C LEU A 207 3.30 1.33 23.58
N GLN A 208 2.33 1.10 24.49
CA GLN A 208 2.29 1.73 25.80
C GLN A 208 3.53 1.41 26.65
N LYS A 209 4.02 0.16 26.61
CA LYS A 209 5.29 -0.24 27.24
C LYS A 209 6.53 0.47 26.66
N GLN A 210 6.39 1.15 25.51
CA GLN A 210 7.44 1.92 24.84
C GLN A 210 7.18 3.43 24.89
N ASP A 211 6.25 3.91 25.72
CA ASP A 211 5.79 5.31 25.80
C ASP A 211 5.30 5.86 24.45
N LYS A 212 4.70 4.99 23.63
CA LYS A 212 4.14 5.32 22.30
C LYS A 212 2.63 5.14 22.29
N GLN A 213 1.99 5.90 21.42
CA GLN A 213 0.55 5.75 21.17
C GLN A 213 0.30 5.07 19.84
N ILE A 214 -0.77 4.26 19.81
CA ILE A 214 -1.27 3.67 18.57
C ILE A 214 -1.82 4.79 17.66
N SER A 215 -1.50 4.73 16.38
CA SER A 215 -1.83 5.80 15.42
C SER A 215 -3.18 5.61 14.72
N TYR A 216 -3.86 4.48 14.95
CA TYR A 216 -5.15 4.14 14.36
C TYR A 216 -6.14 3.66 15.43
N THR A 217 -7.44 3.72 15.12
CA THR A 217 -8.48 3.27 16.03
C THR A 217 -8.75 1.77 15.88
N ARG A 218 -9.40 1.20 16.89
CA ARG A 218 -9.86 -0.18 16.85
C ARG A 218 -10.82 -0.43 15.68
N GLU A 219 -11.76 0.46 15.47
CA GLU A 219 -12.76 0.41 14.40
C GLU A 219 -12.11 0.42 13.01
N PHE A 220 -11.08 1.24 12.83
CA PHE A 220 -10.28 1.25 11.60
C PHE A 220 -9.71 -0.13 11.30
N LEU A 221 -9.05 -0.76 12.27
CA LEU A 221 -8.44 -2.07 12.08
C LEU A 221 -9.46 -3.17 11.83
N LEU A 222 -10.61 -3.14 12.53
CA LEU A 222 -11.71 -4.08 12.32
C LEU A 222 -12.30 -4.00 10.90
N VAL A 223 -12.48 -2.77 10.39
CA VAL A 223 -12.99 -2.56 9.01
C VAL A 223 -11.97 -3.07 7.98
N LEU A 224 -10.69 -2.74 8.16
CA LEU A 224 -9.62 -3.16 7.28
C LEU A 224 -9.51 -4.70 7.24
N GLU A 225 -9.43 -5.34 8.40
CA GLU A 225 -9.32 -6.80 8.51
C GLU A 225 -10.54 -7.51 7.91
N ARG A 226 -11.75 -7.05 8.19
CA ARG A 226 -12.98 -7.65 7.65
C ARG A 226 -13.00 -7.64 6.13
N LYS A 227 -12.59 -6.52 5.50
CA LYS A 227 -12.54 -6.41 4.04
C LYS A 227 -11.43 -7.29 3.46
N ALA A 228 -10.23 -7.26 4.03
CA ALA A 228 -9.10 -8.06 3.58
C ALA A 228 -9.36 -9.57 3.73
N ARG A 229 -9.97 -10.01 4.85
CA ARG A 229 -10.32 -11.41 5.10
C ARG A 229 -11.34 -11.95 4.11
N ARG A 230 -12.35 -11.15 3.72
CA ARG A 230 -13.33 -11.55 2.70
C ARG A 230 -12.68 -11.84 1.34
N LEU A 231 -11.53 -11.25 1.06
CA LEU A 231 -10.76 -11.43 -0.16
C LEU A 231 -9.59 -12.41 0.00
N ASN A 232 -9.45 -13.03 1.18
CA ASN A 232 -8.32 -13.89 1.52
C ASN A 232 -6.96 -13.22 1.29
N THR A 233 -6.84 -11.91 1.61
CA THR A 233 -5.64 -11.10 1.40
C THR A 233 -5.01 -10.61 2.69
N CYS A 234 -5.31 -11.25 3.82
CA CYS A 234 -4.68 -10.93 5.11
C CYS A 234 -4.52 -12.15 6.01
N GLN A 235 -3.55 -12.07 6.92
CA GLN A 235 -3.35 -13.00 8.01
C GLN A 235 -2.76 -12.27 9.22
N ILE A 236 -3.20 -12.64 10.43
CA ILE A 236 -2.51 -12.29 11.66
C ILE A 236 -1.67 -13.50 12.06
N LEU A 237 -0.36 -13.28 12.22
CA LEU A 237 0.56 -14.23 12.82
C LEU A 237 0.90 -13.78 14.23
N SER A 238 0.97 -14.70 15.17
CA SER A 238 1.52 -14.44 16.51
C SER A 238 2.53 -15.51 16.91
N ILE A 239 3.51 -15.12 17.70
CA ILE A 239 4.52 -16.00 18.26
C ILE A 239 4.28 -16.07 19.76
N CYS A 240 4.12 -17.30 20.25
CA CYS A 240 3.79 -17.59 21.63
C CYS A 240 4.89 -18.42 22.29
N ASN A 241 5.00 -18.29 23.64
CA ASN A 241 5.79 -19.19 24.48
C ASN A 241 4.99 -20.45 24.86
N ALA A 242 5.59 -21.36 25.63
CA ALA A 242 4.96 -22.59 26.07
C ALA A 242 3.69 -22.38 26.93
N ASP A 243 3.56 -21.21 27.56
CA ASP A 243 2.40 -20.84 28.37
C ASP A 243 1.31 -20.15 27.53
N ASN A 244 1.43 -20.16 26.20
CA ASN A 244 0.56 -19.46 25.23
C ASN A 244 0.53 -17.93 25.39
N GLU A 245 1.55 -17.35 26.04
CA GLU A 245 1.68 -15.90 26.08
C GLU A 245 2.22 -15.38 24.75
N VAL A 246 1.55 -14.37 24.18
CA VAL A 246 1.96 -13.74 22.92
C VAL A 246 3.13 -12.80 23.15
N LEU A 247 4.24 -13.06 22.48
CA LEU A 247 5.49 -12.29 22.56
C LEU A 247 5.68 -11.35 21.37
N ALA A 248 5.18 -11.72 20.19
CA ALA A 248 5.21 -10.91 18.98
C ALA A 248 4.02 -11.24 18.09
N ALA A 249 3.55 -10.28 17.30
CA ALA A 249 2.49 -10.50 16.33
C ALA A 249 2.64 -9.54 15.13
N ALA A 250 2.07 -9.92 13.97
CA ALA A 250 1.99 -9.06 12.80
C ALA A 250 0.66 -9.22 12.09
N PHE A 251 0.08 -8.10 11.66
CA PHE A 251 -1.00 -8.09 10.68
C PHE A 251 -0.37 -7.95 9.29
N LEU A 252 -0.52 -8.99 8.48
CA LEU A 252 0.01 -9.11 7.13
C LEU A 252 -1.13 -8.93 6.14
N VAL A 253 -0.83 -8.28 5.02
CA VAL A 253 -1.74 -8.16 3.87
C VAL A 253 -0.96 -8.43 2.59
N TRP A 254 -1.63 -8.87 1.52
CA TRP A 254 -0.95 -9.14 0.26
C TRP A 254 -1.85 -8.92 -0.95
N ASP A 255 -1.20 -8.69 -2.07
CA ASP A 255 -1.75 -8.81 -3.41
C ASP A 255 -1.02 -9.93 -4.18
N LYS A 256 -1.20 -10.02 -5.47
CA LYS A 256 -0.51 -11.02 -6.31
C LYS A 256 0.98 -10.73 -6.55
N HIS A 257 1.49 -9.59 -6.09
CA HIS A 257 2.88 -9.18 -6.29
C HIS A 257 3.70 -9.25 -5.00
N SER A 258 3.08 -8.88 -3.88
CA SER A 258 3.82 -8.69 -2.62
C SER A 258 2.96 -8.98 -1.41
N MET A 259 3.59 -9.56 -0.40
CA MET A 259 3.09 -9.57 0.98
C MET A 259 3.75 -8.43 1.75
N TYR A 260 2.92 -7.63 2.42
CA TYR A 260 3.34 -6.46 3.17
C TYR A 260 3.33 -6.77 4.67
N TYR A 261 4.45 -6.51 5.33
CA TYR A 261 4.61 -6.60 6.80
C TYR A 261 3.99 -5.36 7.45
N LEU A 262 2.67 -5.22 7.31
CA LEU A 262 1.93 -3.96 7.48
C LEU A 262 1.98 -3.42 8.92
N ILE A 263 1.62 -4.24 9.91
CA ILE A 263 1.59 -3.81 11.32
C ILE A 263 2.30 -4.85 12.17
N PRO A 264 3.62 -4.80 12.29
CA PRO A 264 4.36 -5.64 13.22
C PRO A 264 4.38 -5.05 14.63
N CYS A 265 4.33 -5.92 15.63
CA CYS A 265 4.54 -5.56 17.02
C CYS A 265 5.22 -6.68 17.82
N TYR A 266 5.89 -6.31 18.88
CA TYR A 266 6.51 -7.24 19.82
C TYR A 266 6.45 -6.66 21.24
N ASP A 267 6.39 -7.54 22.24
CA ASP A 267 6.47 -7.15 23.64
C ASP A 267 7.94 -6.78 23.97
N PRO A 268 8.24 -5.53 24.37
CA PRO A 268 9.59 -5.10 24.68
C PRO A 268 10.22 -5.83 25.87
N GLN A 269 9.42 -6.43 26.76
CA GLN A 269 9.92 -7.25 27.88
C GLN A 269 10.55 -8.57 27.38
N HIS A 270 10.13 -9.04 26.20
CA HIS A 270 10.60 -10.29 25.58
C HIS A 270 11.49 -10.05 24.34
N LYS A 271 12.10 -8.87 24.21
CA LYS A 271 12.92 -8.46 23.05
C LYS A 271 14.06 -9.43 22.70
N ASP A 272 14.57 -10.14 23.70
CA ASP A 272 15.71 -11.06 23.57
C ASP A 272 15.29 -12.52 23.34
N SER A 273 13.99 -12.84 23.33
CA SER A 273 13.45 -14.19 23.14
C SER A 273 13.66 -14.76 21.74
N GLY A 274 13.92 -13.90 20.74
CA GLY A 274 13.95 -14.29 19.32
C GLY A 274 12.58 -14.28 18.65
N ALA A 275 11.49 -14.00 19.36
CA ALA A 275 10.12 -14.00 18.84
C ALA A 275 9.95 -13.10 17.62
N SER A 276 10.53 -11.90 17.63
CA SER A 276 10.48 -10.97 16.49
C SER A 276 11.21 -11.53 15.23
N ALA A 277 12.30 -12.28 15.40
CA ALA A 277 12.98 -12.91 14.29
C ALA A 277 12.20 -14.10 13.73
N LEU A 278 11.60 -14.92 14.61
CA LEU A 278 10.74 -16.02 14.21
C LEU A 278 9.49 -15.50 13.49
N LEU A 279 8.85 -14.43 13.98
CA LEU A 279 7.70 -13.82 13.33
C LEU A 279 7.99 -13.39 11.87
N VAL A 280 9.15 -12.78 11.63
CA VAL A 280 9.57 -12.41 10.27
C VAL A 280 9.80 -13.66 9.41
N LEU A 281 10.45 -14.70 9.95
CA LEU A 281 10.66 -15.95 9.20
C LEU A 281 9.32 -16.60 8.81
N GLU A 282 8.36 -16.68 9.73
CA GLU A 282 7.05 -17.26 9.47
C GLU A 282 6.25 -16.41 8.46
N ALA A 283 6.37 -15.08 8.51
CA ALA A 283 5.77 -14.19 7.51
C ALA A 283 6.41 -14.39 6.10
N ILE A 284 7.72 -14.61 6.02
CA ILE A 284 8.42 -14.96 4.76
C ILE A 284 7.95 -16.31 4.23
N LYS A 285 7.79 -17.32 5.10
CA LYS A 285 7.25 -18.62 4.70
C LYS A 285 5.84 -18.51 4.14
N LEU A 286 4.99 -17.68 4.77
CA LEU A 286 3.65 -17.41 4.28
C LEU A 286 3.67 -16.69 2.92
N ALA A 287 4.55 -15.69 2.72
CA ALA A 287 4.72 -15.03 1.43
C ALA A 287 5.13 -16.01 0.32
N ARG A 288 6.05 -16.95 0.63
CA ARG A 288 6.40 -18.03 -0.28
C ARG A 288 5.22 -18.92 -0.64
N GLN A 289 4.38 -19.29 0.34
CA GLN A 289 3.17 -20.10 0.11
C GLN A 289 2.18 -19.37 -0.81
N GLN A 290 2.09 -18.04 -0.71
CA GLN A 290 1.29 -17.19 -1.60
C GLN A 290 1.98 -16.90 -2.95
N ASN A 291 3.23 -17.36 -3.14
CA ASN A 291 4.04 -17.11 -4.33
C ASN A 291 4.22 -15.63 -4.67
N VAL A 292 4.47 -14.81 -3.66
CA VAL A 292 4.66 -13.36 -3.78
C VAL A 292 5.95 -12.91 -3.10
N ALA A 293 6.50 -11.76 -3.49
CA ALA A 293 7.64 -11.13 -2.81
C ALA A 293 7.26 -10.71 -1.37
N PHE A 294 8.25 -10.55 -0.51
CA PHE A 294 8.04 -10.05 0.85
C PHE A 294 8.54 -8.61 0.99
N ASP A 295 7.66 -7.69 1.38
CA ASP A 295 7.95 -6.28 1.57
C ASP A 295 7.81 -5.90 3.05
N PHE A 296 8.89 -5.39 3.64
CA PHE A 296 8.90 -4.90 5.03
C PHE A 296 8.19 -3.56 5.23
N GLU A 297 7.57 -3.00 4.19
CA GLU A 297 6.97 -1.65 4.19
C GLU A 297 7.96 -0.50 4.47
N GLY A 298 9.21 -0.80 4.52
CA GLY A 298 10.28 0.16 4.63
C GLY A 298 10.31 0.97 5.93
N SER A 299 11.39 1.69 6.08
CA SER A 299 11.50 2.68 7.13
C SER A 299 12.61 3.69 6.82
N MET A 300 12.31 4.97 7.02
CA MET A 300 13.31 6.04 7.05
C MET A 300 14.05 6.10 8.40
N ILE A 301 13.61 5.32 9.40
CA ILE A 301 14.25 5.22 10.73
C ILE A 301 15.43 4.25 10.62
N LYS A 302 16.65 4.78 10.82
CA LYS A 302 17.91 4.04 10.63
C LYS A 302 17.96 2.70 11.39
N GLY A 303 17.45 2.65 12.64
CA GLY A 303 17.42 1.42 13.44
C GLY A 303 16.51 0.35 12.83
N VAL A 304 15.32 0.73 12.34
CA VAL A 304 14.37 -0.18 11.68
C VAL A 304 14.91 -0.65 10.32
N ALA A 305 15.48 0.26 9.53
CA ALA A 305 16.15 -0.07 8.28
C ALA A 305 17.25 -1.12 8.47
N ASN A 306 18.10 -0.94 9.50
CA ASN A 306 19.15 -1.91 9.82
C ASN A 306 18.59 -3.25 10.32
N HIS A 307 17.45 -3.24 11.00
CA HIS A 307 16.77 -4.47 11.40
C HIS A 307 16.32 -5.28 10.17
N TYR A 308 15.69 -4.64 9.18
CA TYR A 308 15.22 -5.30 7.96
C TYR A 308 16.36 -5.84 7.10
N LYS A 309 17.43 -5.07 6.91
CA LYS A 309 18.64 -5.53 6.19
C LYS A 309 19.23 -6.83 6.72
N GLN A 310 19.12 -7.07 8.03
CA GLN A 310 19.66 -8.28 8.65
C GLN A 310 18.94 -9.58 8.23
N PHE A 311 17.79 -9.48 7.56
CA PHE A 311 17.08 -10.61 6.97
C PHE A 311 17.43 -10.84 5.49
N GLY A 312 18.55 -10.29 5.01
CA GLY A 312 18.98 -10.46 3.62
C GLY A 312 18.14 -9.69 2.59
N SER A 313 17.30 -8.77 3.07
CA SER A 313 16.46 -7.96 2.19
C SER A 313 17.26 -6.94 1.40
N THR A 314 16.82 -6.62 0.19
CA THR A 314 17.38 -5.59 -0.67
C THR A 314 16.64 -4.27 -0.50
N ARG A 315 17.38 -3.17 -0.66
CA ARG A 315 16.82 -1.84 -0.65
C ARG A 315 16.13 -1.54 -1.98
N ALA A 316 14.88 -1.15 -1.94
CA ALA A 316 14.15 -0.65 -3.09
C ALA A 316 13.75 0.83 -2.89
N LEU A 317 13.95 1.64 -3.93
CA LEU A 317 13.61 3.06 -3.92
C LEU A 317 12.22 3.27 -4.50
N TYR A 318 11.48 4.17 -3.89
CA TYR A 318 10.25 4.74 -4.41
C TYR A 318 10.19 6.23 -4.05
N TYR A 319 9.20 6.97 -4.53
CA TYR A 319 9.21 8.41 -4.41
C TYR A 319 7.91 8.96 -3.86
N GLY A 320 8.02 9.83 -2.86
CA GLY A 320 6.94 10.75 -2.52
C GLY A 320 6.94 11.90 -3.52
N VAL A 321 5.79 12.17 -4.13
CA VAL A 321 5.57 13.24 -5.11
C VAL A 321 4.66 14.28 -4.48
N GLU A 322 5.10 15.53 -4.40
CA GLU A 322 4.36 16.60 -3.74
C GLU A 322 4.30 17.89 -4.57
N LYS A 323 3.21 18.64 -4.40
CA LYS A 323 3.06 19.99 -4.97
C LYS A 323 2.31 20.91 -4.01
N TYR A 324 2.86 22.08 -3.75
CA TYR A 324 2.22 23.17 -3.05
C TYR A 324 1.56 24.09 -4.08
N TYR A 325 0.23 24.07 -4.18
CA TYR A 325 -0.52 24.97 -5.04
C TYR A 325 -0.70 26.35 -4.41
N LYS A 326 -0.60 26.42 -3.06
CA LYS A 326 -0.67 27.65 -2.28
C LYS A 326 0.51 27.71 -1.32
N TRP A 327 1.36 28.74 -1.44
CA TRP A 327 2.60 28.89 -0.68
C TRP A 327 2.40 28.91 0.84
N TYR A 328 1.29 29.48 1.34
CA TYR A 328 0.99 29.56 2.78
C TYR A 328 0.68 28.19 3.42
N PHE A 329 0.33 27.19 2.66
CA PHE A 329 0.11 25.83 3.17
C PHE A 329 1.41 25.22 3.71
N TRP A 330 2.54 25.62 3.16
CA TRP A 330 3.86 25.22 3.67
C TRP A 330 4.06 25.67 5.14
N PHE A 331 3.68 26.90 5.50
CA PHE A 331 3.76 27.41 6.87
C PHE A 331 2.83 26.64 7.83
N ALA A 332 1.62 26.31 7.41
CA ALA A 332 0.70 25.51 8.23
C ALA A 332 1.27 24.13 8.54
N ASN A 333 1.95 23.49 7.60
CA ASN A 333 2.64 22.21 7.81
C ASN A 333 3.87 22.35 8.71
N ALA A 334 4.66 23.41 8.57
CA ALA A 334 5.82 23.68 9.39
C ALA A 334 5.43 23.88 10.87
N ILE A 335 4.35 24.61 11.15
CA ILE A 335 3.81 24.81 12.50
C ILE A 335 3.34 23.48 13.11
N ASN A 336 2.65 22.64 12.36
CA ASN A 336 2.20 21.32 12.83
C ASN A 336 3.39 20.39 13.11
N TRP A 337 4.45 20.45 12.31
CA TRP A 337 5.67 19.69 12.53
C TRP A 337 6.40 20.12 13.81
N LEU A 338 6.47 21.43 14.06
CA LEU A 338 7.07 22.00 15.30
C LEU A 338 6.28 21.59 16.55
N LYS A 339 4.92 21.55 16.46
CA LYS A 339 4.06 21.09 17.57
C LYS A 339 4.26 19.60 17.87
N LYS A 340 4.43 18.74 16.86
CA LYS A 340 4.69 17.31 17.04
C LYS A 340 6.08 16.97 17.61
N ARG A 341 7.04 17.89 17.52
CA ARG A 341 8.38 17.74 18.12
C ARG A 341 8.43 18.13 19.60
N LYS A 342 7.42 18.87 20.09
CA LYS A 342 7.33 19.33 21.49
C LYS A 342 6.45 18.43 22.38
N MET A 343 5.82 17.41 21.81
CA MET A 343 5.15 16.29 22.47
C MET A 343 5.98 15.02 22.34
#